data_d85e6b40112cb6b35210e70d08c18403
#
_entry.id   d85e6b40112cb6b35210e70d08c18403
#
_cell.length_a   1.000
_cell.length_b   1.000
_cell.length_c   1.000
_cell.angle_alpha   90.00
_cell.angle_beta   90.00
_cell.angle_gamma   90.00
#
_symmetry.space_group_name_H-M   'P 1'
#
loop_
_entity.id
_entity.type
_entity.pdbx_description
1 polymer ?
#
loop_
_entity_poly.entity_id
_entity_poly.type
_entity_poly.pdbx_seq_one_letter_code
_entity_poly.pdbx_strand_id
1 'polypeptide(L)'
;MNDKLRFAISIPQFVADAAFDPAGLRAYLTRAEALGFDSAWTMEQILGTMPTLGPIETMTYAAACTERIRLGCVVFVTPLHSPVHLAKSLSSLDQLSRGRIEVGVGTGGQAGCSPPSRSIPPASCPGSPRGCG
;
A
#
# COMPACT_ATOMS: atom_id res chain seq x y z
N MET A 1 23.24 -24.98 3.29
CA MET A 1 22.29 -23.90 3.03
C MET A 1 22.94 -22.96 2.04
N ASN A 2 22.42 -22.89 0.82
CA ASN A 2 22.98 -21.98 -0.19
C ASN A 2 22.26 -20.65 0.01
N ASP A 3 22.85 -19.77 0.80
CA ASP A 3 22.33 -18.42 1.08
C ASP A 3 22.58 -17.52 -0.13
N LYS A 4 21.79 -17.73 -1.17
CA LYS A 4 21.82 -16.85 -2.34
C LYS A 4 21.20 -15.50 -1.95
N LEU A 5 21.99 -14.44 -2.05
CA LEU A 5 21.49 -13.08 -1.88
C LEU A 5 20.33 -12.85 -2.84
N ARG A 6 19.26 -12.23 -2.31
CA ARG A 6 18.09 -11.83 -3.09
C ARG A 6 18.09 -10.32 -3.27
N PHE A 7 17.80 -9.88 -4.47
CA PHE A 7 17.74 -8.48 -4.82
C PHE A 7 16.32 -8.04 -5.09
N ALA A 8 15.93 -6.97 -4.43
CA ALA A 8 14.62 -6.35 -4.59
C ALA A 8 14.76 -4.97 -5.27
N ILE A 9 13.74 -4.58 -6.01
CA ILE A 9 13.65 -3.26 -6.63
C ILE A 9 12.33 -2.59 -6.26
N SER A 10 12.32 -1.27 -6.15
CA SER A 10 11.09 -0.51 -5.93
C SER A 10 10.34 -0.34 -7.25
N ILE A 11 9.03 -0.50 -7.23
CA ILE A 11 8.17 -0.18 -8.39
C ILE A 11 7.90 1.32 -8.39
N PRO A 12 8.13 2.03 -9.51
CA PRO A 12 7.78 3.44 -9.62
C PRO A 12 6.26 3.63 -9.52
N GLN A 13 5.79 4.29 -8.47
CA GLN A 13 4.37 4.56 -8.22
C GLN A 13 4.03 6.07 -8.30
N PHE A 14 5.04 6.93 -8.31
CA PHE A 14 4.83 8.37 -8.24
C PHE A 14 4.36 8.92 -9.59
N VAL A 15 3.33 9.76 -9.52
CA VAL A 15 2.82 10.54 -10.66
C VAL A 15 3.26 11.98 -10.43
N ALA A 16 4.41 12.36 -11.00
CA ALA A 16 4.87 13.74 -10.97
C ALA A 16 4.34 14.46 -12.22
N ASP A 17 3.97 15.70 -12.09
CA ASP A 17 3.61 16.73 -13.09
C ASP A 17 3.19 16.32 -14.52
N ALA A 18 3.25 15.05 -14.88
CA ALA A 18 2.90 14.47 -16.16
C ALA A 18 1.93 13.30 -15.99
N ALA A 19 1.26 12.95 -17.10
CA ALA A 19 0.44 11.75 -17.13
C ALA A 19 1.32 10.51 -16.83
N PHE A 20 0.80 9.60 -16.01
CA PHE A 20 1.47 8.33 -15.74
C PHE A 20 1.67 7.54 -17.04
N ASP A 21 2.86 6.98 -17.24
CA ASP A 21 3.21 6.17 -18.41
C ASP A 21 3.16 4.66 -18.10
N PRO A 22 2.06 3.97 -18.42
CA PRO A 22 1.96 2.53 -18.22
C PRO A 22 2.94 1.72 -19.07
N ALA A 23 3.30 2.22 -20.25
CA ALA A 23 4.24 1.53 -21.13
C ALA A 23 5.66 1.57 -20.56
N GLY A 24 6.06 2.72 -20.02
CA GLY A 24 7.32 2.88 -19.30
C GLY A 24 7.40 1.98 -18.07
N LEU A 25 6.32 1.88 -17.29
CA LEU A 25 6.27 0.96 -16.15
C LEU A 25 6.41 -0.51 -16.60
N ARG A 26 5.73 -0.90 -17.67
CA ARG A 26 5.89 -2.25 -18.25
C ARG A 26 7.34 -2.52 -18.65
N ALA A 27 7.96 -1.60 -19.39
CA ALA A 27 9.35 -1.73 -19.82
C ALA A 27 10.31 -1.85 -18.64
N TYR A 28 10.10 -1.05 -17.58
CA TYR A 28 10.85 -1.10 -16.33
C TYR A 28 10.77 -2.49 -15.66
N LEU A 29 9.55 -3.01 -15.47
CA LEU A 29 9.31 -4.30 -14.81
C LEU A 29 9.87 -5.46 -15.62
N THR A 30 9.67 -5.47 -16.92
CA THR A 30 10.22 -6.49 -17.82
C THR A 30 11.75 -6.46 -17.80
N ARG A 31 12.34 -5.27 -17.75
CA ARG A 31 13.80 -5.12 -17.66
C ARG A 31 14.34 -5.59 -16.30
N ALA A 32 13.65 -5.26 -15.20
CA ALA A 32 14.03 -5.72 -13.86
C ALA A 32 14.02 -7.26 -13.78
N GLU A 33 12.99 -7.89 -14.33
CA GLU A 33 12.90 -9.36 -14.39
C GLU A 33 14.01 -9.97 -15.25
N ALA A 34 14.34 -9.37 -16.40
CA ALA A 34 15.41 -9.81 -17.28
C ALA A 34 16.80 -9.66 -16.63
N LEU A 35 16.99 -8.67 -15.78
CA LEU A 35 18.23 -8.45 -15.03
C LEU A 35 18.37 -9.40 -13.81
N GLY A 36 17.33 -10.17 -13.50
CA GLY A 36 17.36 -11.17 -12.45
C GLY A 36 17.05 -10.65 -11.05
N PHE A 37 16.33 -9.54 -10.92
CA PHE A 37 15.77 -9.14 -9.62
C PHE A 37 14.79 -10.21 -9.15
N ASP A 38 14.86 -10.55 -7.86
CA ASP A 38 14.02 -11.58 -7.25
C ASP A 38 12.62 -11.05 -6.92
N SER A 39 12.51 -9.77 -6.56
CA SER A 39 11.23 -9.15 -6.19
C SER A 39 11.16 -7.67 -6.54
N ALA A 40 9.93 -7.19 -6.73
CA ALA A 40 9.60 -5.78 -6.95
C ALA A 40 8.54 -5.34 -5.93
N TRP A 41 8.75 -4.18 -5.32
CA TRP A 41 8.00 -3.74 -4.15
C TRP A 41 7.31 -2.41 -4.35
N THR A 42 6.06 -2.36 -3.94
CA THR A 42 5.26 -1.15 -3.81
C THR A 42 5.25 -0.65 -2.37
N MET A 43 4.75 0.55 -2.18
CA MET A 43 4.38 1.09 -0.87
C MET A 43 2.95 1.61 -0.91
N GLU A 44 2.30 1.67 0.24
CA GLU A 44 1.00 2.30 0.37
C GLU A 44 1.11 3.67 1.02
N GLN A 45 0.63 4.67 0.30
CA GLN A 45 0.51 6.03 0.80
C GLN A 45 -0.82 6.60 0.32
N ILE A 46 -1.84 6.57 1.20
CA ILE A 46 -3.18 7.03 0.84
C ILE A 46 -3.29 8.54 1.01
N LEU A 47 -2.66 9.07 2.05
CA LEU A 47 -2.64 10.50 2.36
C LEU A 47 -1.20 10.99 2.36
N GLY A 48 -0.91 11.92 1.49
CA GLY A 48 0.44 12.49 1.38
C GLY A 48 0.48 13.65 0.39
N THR A 49 1.61 14.32 0.31
CA THR A 49 1.83 15.44 -0.61
C THR A 49 2.16 15.00 -2.02
N MET A 50 2.53 13.73 -2.21
CA MET A 50 2.88 13.17 -3.52
C MET A 50 1.81 12.17 -3.97
N PRO A 51 1.22 12.36 -5.14
CA PRO A 51 0.26 11.40 -5.68
C PRO A 51 0.97 10.09 -6.05
N THR A 52 0.49 8.99 -5.49
CA THR A 52 0.98 7.65 -5.78
C THR A 52 -0.14 6.76 -6.28
N LEU A 53 0.21 5.82 -7.16
CA LEU A 53 -0.74 4.76 -7.54
C LEU A 53 -0.96 3.81 -6.34
N GLY A 54 -2.16 3.29 -6.23
CA GLY A 54 -2.49 2.27 -5.23
C GLY A 54 -1.64 1.00 -5.40
N PRO A 55 -1.23 0.36 -4.29
CA PRO A 55 -0.36 -0.81 -4.36
C PRO A 55 -1.02 -2.02 -5.03
N ILE A 56 -2.30 -2.28 -4.77
CA ILE A 56 -3.03 -3.44 -5.33
C ILE A 56 -3.13 -3.31 -6.85
N GLU A 57 -3.51 -2.13 -7.35
CA GLU A 57 -3.64 -1.84 -8.77
C GLU A 57 -2.29 -1.94 -9.47
N THR A 58 -1.25 -1.37 -8.85
CA THR A 58 0.12 -1.41 -9.37
C THR A 58 0.66 -2.84 -9.43
N MET A 59 0.47 -3.63 -8.36
CA MET A 59 0.87 -5.03 -8.32
C MET A 59 0.10 -5.89 -9.32
N THR A 60 -1.20 -5.61 -9.53
CA THR A 60 -2.02 -6.31 -10.52
C THR A 60 -1.49 -6.05 -11.94
N TYR A 61 -1.18 -4.80 -12.25
CA TYR A 61 -0.56 -4.45 -13.53
C TYR A 61 0.81 -5.10 -13.69
N ALA A 62 1.63 -5.07 -12.65
CA ALA A 62 2.95 -5.71 -12.64
C ALA A 62 2.85 -7.24 -12.84
N ALA A 63 1.87 -7.88 -12.23
CA ALA A 63 1.62 -9.32 -12.38
C ALA A 63 1.29 -9.69 -13.83
N ALA A 64 0.56 -8.81 -14.54
CA ALA A 64 0.24 -9.00 -15.95
C ALA A 64 1.44 -8.73 -16.90
N CYS A 65 2.44 -8.00 -16.44
CA CYS A 65 3.62 -7.62 -17.23
C CYS A 65 4.83 -8.54 -17.02
N THR A 66 4.79 -9.43 -16.03
CA THR A 66 5.93 -10.23 -15.57
C THR A 66 5.53 -11.69 -15.33
N GLU A 67 6.50 -12.60 -15.37
CA GLU A 67 6.26 -14.05 -15.25
C GLU A 67 6.86 -14.67 -13.99
N ARG A 68 7.96 -14.14 -13.47
CA ARG A 68 8.76 -14.77 -12.41
C ARG A 68 8.99 -13.91 -11.19
N ILE A 69 9.19 -12.60 -11.37
CA ILE A 69 9.51 -11.68 -10.29
C ILE A 69 8.39 -11.67 -9.24
N ARG A 70 8.75 -11.76 -7.97
CA ARG A 70 7.79 -11.66 -6.87
C ARG A 70 7.36 -10.21 -6.69
N LEU A 71 6.12 -10.01 -6.28
CA LEU A 71 5.52 -8.69 -6.15
C LEU A 71 5.07 -8.48 -4.71
N GLY A 72 5.46 -7.37 -4.12
CA GLY A 72 5.16 -7.11 -2.72
C GLY A 72 4.72 -5.69 -2.44
N CYS A 73 4.19 -5.50 -1.24
CA CYS A 73 3.92 -4.19 -0.66
C CYS A 73 4.57 -4.06 0.72
N VAL A 74 5.30 -2.99 0.92
CA VAL A 74 5.91 -2.63 2.21
C VAL A 74 5.51 -1.21 2.61
N VAL A 75 4.43 -1.11 3.36
CA VAL A 75 3.47 -2.11 3.85
C VAL A 75 2.05 -1.70 3.46
N PHE A 76 1.11 -2.65 3.47
CA PHE A 76 -0.31 -2.28 3.51
C PHE A 76 -0.63 -1.69 4.88
N VAL A 77 -1.22 -0.51 4.89
CA VAL A 77 -1.62 0.20 6.11
C VAL A 77 -2.97 -0.35 6.57
N THR A 78 -2.93 -1.43 7.34
CA THR A 78 -4.11 -2.24 7.68
C THR A 78 -5.27 -1.46 8.30
N PRO A 79 -5.09 -0.41 9.12
CA PRO A 79 -6.21 0.37 9.65
C PRO A 79 -7.04 1.11 8.58
N LEU A 80 -6.52 1.25 7.38
CA LEU A 80 -7.20 1.94 6.27
C LEU A 80 -8.02 1.00 5.39
N HIS A 81 -7.93 -0.31 5.63
CA HIS A 81 -8.60 -1.33 4.85
C HIS A 81 -9.70 -2.05 5.63
N SER A 82 -10.78 -2.42 4.94
CA SER A 82 -11.64 -3.49 5.41
C SER A 82 -10.88 -4.81 5.34
N PRO A 83 -10.71 -5.56 6.44
CA PRO A 83 -9.92 -6.79 6.43
C PRO A 83 -10.42 -7.83 5.41
N VAL A 84 -11.73 -7.94 5.27
CA VAL A 84 -12.35 -8.89 4.33
C VAL A 84 -12.07 -8.50 2.88
N HIS A 85 -12.17 -7.20 2.55
CA HIS A 85 -11.89 -6.71 1.21
C HIS A 85 -10.41 -6.84 0.87
N LEU A 86 -9.52 -6.49 1.80
CA LEU A 86 -8.08 -6.63 1.59
C LEU A 86 -7.70 -8.09 1.35
N ALA A 87 -8.18 -9.01 2.19
CA ALA A 87 -7.93 -10.43 2.04
C ALA A 87 -8.45 -10.96 0.71
N LYS A 88 -9.65 -10.55 0.28
CA LYS A 88 -10.22 -10.95 -1.01
C LYS A 88 -9.39 -10.42 -2.19
N SER A 89 -8.97 -9.17 -2.14
CA SER A 89 -8.14 -8.56 -3.20
C SER A 89 -6.79 -9.25 -3.31
N LEU A 90 -6.12 -9.47 -2.18
CA LEU A 90 -4.82 -10.16 -2.15
C LEU A 90 -4.92 -11.61 -2.62
N SER A 91 -5.96 -12.33 -2.22
CA SER A 91 -6.21 -13.71 -2.70
C SER A 91 -6.44 -13.75 -4.22
N SER A 92 -7.18 -12.77 -4.75
CA SER A 92 -7.41 -12.68 -6.20
C SER A 92 -6.11 -12.36 -6.95
N LEU A 93 -5.33 -11.42 -6.42
CA LEU A 93 -4.05 -11.02 -6.99
C LEU A 93 -3.05 -12.19 -6.95
N ASP A 94 -3.04 -12.97 -5.87
CA ASP A 94 -2.19 -14.15 -5.76
C ASP A 94 -2.49 -15.18 -6.84
N GLN A 95 -3.77 -15.44 -7.09
CA GLN A 95 -4.19 -16.32 -8.20
C GLN A 95 -3.77 -15.75 -9.56
N LEU A 96 -4.00 -14.47 -9.82
CA LEU A 96 -3.62 -13.83 -11.07
C LEU A 96 -2.11 -13.83 -11.31
N SER A 97 -1.33 -13.72 -10.25
CA SER A 97 0.12 -13.74 -10.29
C SER A 97 0.75 -15.13 -10.22
N ARG A 98 -0.06 -16.18 -10.06
CA ARG A 98 0.41 -17.57 -9.87
C ARG A 98 1.27 -17.74 -8.61
N GLY A 99 0.83 -17.20 -7.48
CA GLY A 99 1.50 -17.37 -6.19
C GLY A 99 2.76 -16.52 -5.99
N ARG A 100 2.89 -15.39 -6.68
CA ARG A 100 4.08 -14.52 -6.60
C ARG A 100 3.93 -13.35 -5.62
N ILE A 101 2.86 -13.31 -4.82
CA ILE A 101 2.58 -12.16 -3.96
C ILE A 101 3.29 -12.28 -2.61
N GLU A 102 3.84 -11.17 -2.16
CA GLU A 102 4.40 -10.98 -0.82
C GLU A 102 3.67 -9.84 -0.13
N VAL A 103 3.20 -10.08 1.10
CA VAL A 103 2.35 -9.14 1.82
C VAL A 103 3.05 -8.65 3.08
N GLY A 104 3.48 -7.40 3.06
CA GLY A 104 3.87 -6.68 4.27
C GLY A 104 2.68 -5.93 4.84
N VAL A 105 2.45 -6.03 6.14
CA VAL A 105 1.38 -5.32 6.83
C VAL A 105 1.92 -4.44 7.94
N GLY A 106 1.28 -3.31 8.16
CA GLY A 106 1.67 -2.36 9.20
C GLY A 106 0.53 -1.45 9.59
N THR A 107 0.74 -0.70 10.66
CA THR A 107 -0.26 0.26 11.17
C THR A 107 -0.17 1.64 10.51
N GLY A 108 0.83 1.84 9.64
CA GLY A 108 1.22 3.18 9.22
C GLY A 108 1.99 3.89 10.33
N GLY A 109 2.70 4.95 10.05
CA GLY A 109 3.54 5.56 11.07
C GLY A 109 4.25 6.83 10.61
N GLN A 110 3.68 7.57 9.70
CA GLN A 110 4.24 8.91 9.43
C GLN A 110 3.70 9.90 10.46
N ALA A 111 4.59 10.57 11.14
CA ALA A 111 4.31 11.76 11.92
C ALA A 111 3.72 12.83 10.97
N GLY A 112 2.40 12.92 10.92
CA GLY A 112 1.64 13.78 10.01
C GLY A 112 0.27 13.22 9.66
N CYS A 113 0.07 11.91 9.77
CA CYS A 113 -1.23 11.26 9.60
C CYS A 113 -1.97 11.00 10.91
N SER A 114 -1.56 11.60 12.02
CA SER A 114 -2.43 11.66 13.19
C SER A 114 -3.60 12.53 12.83
N PRO A 115 -4.85 12.01 12.86
CA PRO A 115 -6.01 12.89 12.77
C PRO A 115 -5.87 13.94 13.88
N PRO A 116 -6.22 15.21 13.63
CA PRO A 116 -6.23 16.19 14.68
C PRO A 116 -7.04 15.60 15.84
N SER A 117 -6.42 15.50 17.01
CA SER A 117 -7.11 15.03 18.20
C SER A 117 -8.30 15.96 18.41
N ARG A 118 -9.48 15.53 17.97
CA ARG A 118 -10.72 16.16 18.42
C ARG A 118 -10.78 15.88 19.92
N SER A 119 -10.28 16.83 20.69
CA SER A 119 -10.71 16.96 22.07
C SER A 119 -12.22 17.12 22.02
N ILE A 120 -12.94 16.03 22.27
CA ILE A 120 -14.38 16.09 22.50
C ILE A 120 -14.52 16.97 23.74
N PRO A 121 -15.11 18.17 23.65
CA PRO A 121 -15.36 18.94 24.83
C PRO A 121 -16.25 18.10 25.74
N PRO A 122 -16.03 18.07 27.07
CA PRO A 122 -16.87 17.31 27.97
C PRO A 122 -18.31 17.76 27.75
N ALA A 123 -19.19 16.78 27.55
CA ALA A 123 -20.60 17.02 27.38
C ALA A 123 -21.07 17.83 28.59
N SER A 124 -21.50 19.07 28.36
CA SER A 124 -22.17 19.87 29.38
C SER A 124 -23.44 19.15 29.77
N CYS A 125 -23.49 18.59 30.95
CA CYS A 125 -24.72 18.08 31.54
C CYS A 125 -25.71 19.23 31.60
N PRO A 126 -26.91 19.12 31.06
CA PRO A 126 -27.94 20.14 31.25
C PRO A 126 -28.30 20.20 32.73
N GLY A 127 -28.27 21.39 33.26
CA GLY A 127 -28.39 21.71 34.66
C GLY A 127 -29.55 21.05 35.36
N SER A 128 -29.29 20.58 36.57
CA SER A 128 -30.28 20.25 37.58
C SER A 128 -30.85 21.56 38.17
N PRO A 129 -32.16 21.76 38.12
CA PRO A 129 -32.76 22.87 38.84
C PRO A 129 -32.95 22.49 40.29
N ARG A 130 -32.15 23.01 41.18
CA ARG A 130 -32.52 23.09 42.60
C ARG A 130 -32.40 24.52 43.07
N GLY A 131 -33.53 25.21 42.93
CA GLY A 131 -33.84 26.26 43.86
C GLY A 131 -34.34 25.64 45.16
N CYS A 132 -34.03 26.25 46.25
CA CYS A 132 -34.88 26.50 47.43
C CYS A 132 -34.01 27.00 48.58
N GLY A 133 -34.44 28.08 49.12
CA GLY A 133 -34.11 28.55 50.45
C GLY A 133 -33.39 29.86 50.50
#